data_14afe937f7aa03cb572c9251fca5bd3d
#
_entry.id   14afe937f7aa03cb572c9251fca5bd3d
#
_cell.length_a   1.000
_cell.length_b   1.000
_cell.length_c   1.000
_cell.angle_alpha   90.00
_cell.angle_beta   90.00
_cell.angle_gamma   90.00
#
_symmetry.space_group_name_H-M   'P 1'
#
loop_
_entity.id
_entity.type
_entity.pdbx_description
1 polymer ?
#
loop_
_entity_poly.entity_id
_entity_poly.type
_entity_poly.pdbx_seq_one_letter_code
_entity_poly.pdbx_strand_id
1 'polypeptide(L)'
;VFMISWKNPTSADRDLSMENYRVDGIMAAVDTISAIVPERKIHSVGYCLGGTMLEIAAATMGRDGDERLGSMTLFAAQGDFTEAGELLLFINHSQVNLLEAMMAEQGVLQGSQMAGAFKLLHTSDLIWSRALKEYMLGQRYQPNDLMAWNADTTRMPYRMHSEYLHRLFLHNDLATGRYEVNGHPIWFTDIHVPCFAVGTKTDHVAPWKSVFKLHLLPVDLTFVLTNGGHNAGIVSEPGHPHRSYQIRYRPAGGKYLSPEAWLEQAPQHDGSWWPAWQTWLAEHSSGQVSPPKTGKPGNKKILSDAPGSYVREH
;
A
#
# COMPACT_ATOMS: atom_id res chain seq x y z
N VAL A 1 -7.39 14.17 9.33
CA VAL A 1 -6.68 12.97 8.82
C VAL A 1 -6.28 12.12 9.99
N PHE A 2 -6.52 10.79 9.89
CA PHE A 2 -6.06 9.79 10.84
C PHE A 2 -4.98 8.94 10.14
N MET A 3 -3.89 8.68 10.85
CA MET A 3 -2.77 7.91 10.33
C MET A 3 -2.45 6.76 11.30
N ILE A 4 -2.40 5.52 10.79
CA ILE A 4 -1.93 4.40 11.59
C ILE A 4 -0.41 4.47 11.69
N SER A 5 0.12 4.47 12.91
CA SER A 5 1.55 4.30 13.16
C SER A 5 1.81 2.87 13.66
N TRP A 6 2.51 2.09 12.88
CA TRP A 6 2.78 0.70 13.18
C TRP A 6 3.94 0.57 14.17
N LYS A 7 3.78 -0.28 15.18
CA LYS A 7 4.87 -0.72 16.04
C LYS A 7 5.89 -1.50 15.20
N ASN A 8 7.17 -1.29 15.44
CA ASN A 8 8.21 -2.11 14.80
C ASN A 8 8.31 -3.46 15.52
N PRO A 9 7.92 -4.59 14.88
CA PRO A 9 7.84 -5.87 15.57
C PRO A 9 9.20 -6.41 15.99
N THR A 10 9.20 -7.14 17.11
CA THR A 10 10.33 -7.85 17.68
C THR A 10 10.12 -9.37 17.62
N SER A 11 11.07 -10.14 18.11
CA SER A 11 10.92 -11.60 18.22
C SER A 11 9.71 -12.03 19.07
N ALA A 12 9.29 -11.20 20.02
CA ALA A 12 8.10 -11.46 20.85
C ALA A 12 6.79 -11.35 20.04
N ASP A 13 6.80 -10.65 18.93
CA ASP A 13 5.64 -10.43 18.06
C ASP A 13 5.54 -11.46 16.92
N ARG A 14 6.40 -12.48 16.91
CA ARG A 14 6.60 -13.45 15.81
C ARG A 14 5.33 -14.13 15.29
N ASP A 15 4.37 -14.35 16.16
CA ASP A 15 3.13 -15.09 15.87
C ASP A 15 1.98 -14.19 15.40
N LEU A 16 2.20 -12.88 15.28
CA LEU A 16 1.21 -11.96 14.72
C LEU A 16 1.04 -12.26 13.22
N SER A 17 -0.21 -12.50 12.85
CA SER A 17 -0.64 -12.88 11.49
C SER A 17 -1.11 -11.67 10.68
N MET A 18 -1.38 -11.85 9.39
CA MET A 18 -2.09 -10.87 8.56
C MET A 18 -3.47 -10.52 9.15
N GLU A 19 -4.15 -11.51 9.75
CA GLU A 19 -5.44 -11.28 10.42
C GLU A 19 -5.32 -10.34 11.63
N ASN A 20 -4.24 -10.46 12.41
CA ASN A 20 -4.00 -9.51 13.51
C ASN A 20 -3.81 -8.08 12.98
N TYR A 21 -3.06 -7.90 11.89
CA TYR A 21 -2.91 -6.57 11.28
C TYR A 21 -4.23 -6.02 10.74
N ARG A 22 -5.09 -6.88 10.19
CA ARG A 22 -6.43 -6.49 9.78
C ARG A 22 -7.30 -6.08 10.97
N VAL A 23 -7.38 -6.91 12.00
CA VAL A 23 -8.29 -6.70 13.15
C VAL A 23 -7.75 -5.64 14.11
N ASP A 24 -6.54 -5.84 14.61
CA ASP A 24 -5.95 -5.00 15.66
C ASP A 24 -5.37 -3.69 15.10
N GLY A 25 -5.17 -3.61 13.79
CA GLY A 25 -4.72 -2.41 13.08
C GLY A 25 -5.86 -1.72 12.34
N ILE A 26 -6.27 -2.24 11.19
CA ILE A 26 -7.20 -1.55 10.29
C ILE A 26 -8.59 -1.43 10.92
N MET A 27 -9.18 -2.53 11.40
CA MET A 27 -10.52 -2.49 11.99
C MET A 27 -10.54 -1.70 13.29
N ALA A 28 -9.51 -1.81 14.12
CA ALA A 28 -9.37 -0.97 15.33
C ALA A 28 -9.29 0.53 15.00
N ALA A 29 -8.64 0.90 13.88
CA ALA A 29 -8.62 2.27 13.39
C ALA A 29 -10.03 2.69 12.91
N VAL A 30 -10.73 1.85 12.13
CA VAL A 30 -12.11 2.10 11.68
C VAL A 30 -13.03 2.31 12.88
N ASP A 31 -12.96 1.44 13.90
CA ASP A 31 -13.76 1.56 15.13
C ASP A 31 -13.45 2.85 15.89
N THR A 32 -12.18 3.21 15.99
CA THR A 32 -11.75 4.42 16.68
C THR A 32 -12.22 5.68 15.95
N ILE A 33 -12.06 5.72 14.63
CA ILE A 33 -12.51 6.86 13.79
C ILE A 33 -14.03 6.98 13.88
N SER A 34 -14.77 5.89 13.77
CA SER A 34 -16.23 5.89 13.87
C SER A 34 -16.72 6.38 15.24
N ALA A 35 -15.96 6.12 16.31
CA ALA A 35 -16.27 6.65 17.63
C ALA A 35 -15.96 8.14 17.78
N ILE A 36 -14.91 8.66 17.09
CA ILE A 36 -14.53 10.10 17.12
C ILE A 36 -15.42 10.92 16.20
N VAL A 37 -15.78 10.36 15.03
CA VAL A 37 -16.58 11.02 13.99
C VAL A 37 -17.78 10.13 13.65
N PRO A 38 -18.78 10.06 14.54
CA PRO A 38 -19.93 9.18 14.33
C PRO A 38 -20.75 9.63 13.08
N GLU A 39 -21.47 8.68 12.51
CA GLU A 39 -22.37 8.91 11.36
C GLU A 39 -21.68 9.42 10.08
N ARG A 40 -20.35 9.28 9.99
CA ARG A 40 -19.59 9.62 8.78
C ARG A 40 -18.93 8.41 8.21
N LYS A 41 -18.94 8.31 6.88
CA LYS A 41 -18.18 7.31 6.16
C LYS A 41 -16.69 7.70 6.12
N ILE A 42 -15.84 6.69 6.09
CA ILE A 42 -14.39 6.83 6.15
C ILE A 42 -13.82 6.71 4.73
N HIS A 43 -13.08 7.72 4.30
CA HIS A 43 -12.23 7.62 3.11
C HIS A 43 -10.91 6.97 3.50
N SER A 44 -10.70 5.74 3.07
CA SER A 44 -9.52 4.96 3.43
C SER A 44 -8.43 5.06 2.38
N VAL A 45 -7.17 5.04 2.83
CA VAL A 45 -6.00 5.11 1.95
C VAL A 45 -5.02 4.02 2.34
N GLY A 46 -4.59 3.21 1.39
CA GLY A 46 -3.57 2.18 1.57
C GLY A 46 -2.43 2.33 0.56
N TYR A 47 -1.19 2.20 1.02
CA TYR A 47 0.00 2.25 0.18
C TYR A 47 0.73 0.92 0.22
N CYS A 48 1.13 0.40 -0.95
CA CYS A 48 1.86 -0.85 -1.11
C CYS A 48 1.15 -2.02 -0.39
N LEU A 49 1.83 -2.76 0.49
CA LEU A 49 1.22 -3.82 1.31
C LEU A 49 0.02 -3.30 2.15
N GLY A 50 0.09 -2.04 2.63
CA GLY A 50 -1.04 -1.41 3.31
C GLY A 50 -2.28 -1.28 2.43
N GLY A 51 -2.10 -1.11 1.12
CA GLY A 51 -3.20 -1.15 0.14
C GLY A 51 -3.77 -2.54 -0.04
N THR A 52 -2.94 -3.57 -0.19
CA THR A 52 -3.38 -4.96 -0.25
C THR A 52 -4.16 -5.37 1.02
N MET A 53 -3.66 -4.97 2.20
CA MET A 53 -4.37 -5.20 3.46
C MET A 53 -5.70 -4.44 3.52
N LEU A 54 -5.77 -3.26 2.94
CA LEU A 54 -7.00 -2.49 2.82
C LEU A 54 -8.01 -3.15 1.87
N GLU A 55 -7.56 -3.73 0.75
CA GLU A 55 -8.42 -4.53 -0.14
C GLU A 55 -9.04 -5.71 0.59
N ILE A 56 -8.24 -6.44 1.38
CA ILE A 56 -8.72 -7.57 2.21
C ILE A 56 -9.75 -7.07 3.23
N ALA A 57 -9.47 -5.96 3.90
CA ALA A 57 -10.40 -5.38 4.88
C ALA A 57 -11.70 -4.91 4.22
N ALA A 58 -11.61 -4.18 3.09
CA ALA A 58 -12.77 -3.67 2.36
C ALA A 58 -13.66 -4.80 1.80
N ALA A 59 -13.04 -5.86 1.24
CA ALA A 59 -13.77 -7.04 0.80
C ALA A 59 -14.47 -7.76 1.97
N THR A 60 -13.78 -7.90 3.11
CA THR A 60 -14.38 -8.49 4.31
C THR A 60 -15.54 -7.65 4.82
N MET A 61 -15.38 -6.33 4.91
CA MET A 61 -16.43 -5.40 5.33
C MET A 61 -17.65 -5.48 4.40
N GLY A 62 -17.42 -5.47 3.08
CA GLY A 62 -18.51 -5.56 2.11
C GLY A 62 -19.26 -6.89 2.16
N ARG A 63 -18.55 -8.02 2.27
CA ARG A 63 -19.14 -9.34 2.48
C ARG A 63 -20.02 -9.39 3.76
N ASP A 64 -19.53 -8.79 4.83
CA ASP A 64 -20.16 -8.83 6.16
C ASP A 64 -21.19 -7.70 6.36
N GLY A 65 -21.42 -6.84 5.36
CA GLY A 65 -22.41 -5.75 5.40
C GLY A 65 -21.98 -4.55 6.24
N ASP A 66 -20.66 -4.35 6.46
CA ASP A 66 -20.12 -3.19 7.15
C ASP A 66 -19.92 -2.03 6.15
N GLU A 67 -20.76 -1.02 6.20
CA GLU A 67 -20.81 0.11 5.28
C GLU A 67 -20.05 1.36 5.75
N ARG A 68 -19.16 1.24 6.74
CA ARG A 68 -18.45 2.42 7.30
C ARG A 68 -17.44 3.03 6.34
N LEU A 69 -16.95 2.29 5.34
CA LEU A 69 -16.11 2.88 4.29
C LEU A 69 -16.96 3.68 3.29
N GLY A 70 -16.48 4.86 2.92
CA GLY A 70 -17.06 5.72 1.89
C GLY A 70 -16.33 5.62 0.56
N SER A 71 -15.04 5.38 0.60
CA SER A 71 -14.19 5.14 -0.56
C SER A 71 -12.87 4.49 -0.18
N MET A 72 -12.20 3.94 -1.17
CA MET A 72 -10.88 3.34 -1.04
C MET A 72 -9.91 4.01 -2.00
N THR A 73 -8.76 4.43 -1.50
CA THR A 73 -7.64 4.91 -2.31
C THR A 73 -6.46 3.94 -2.19
N LEU A 74 -5.87 3.54 -3.31
CA LEU A 74 -4.78 2.56 -3.37
C LEU A 74 -3.58 3.17 -4.10
N PHE A 75 -2.46 3.28 -3.40
CA PHE A 75 -1.21 3.78 -3.95
C PHE A 75 -0.23 2.64 -4.17
N ALA A 76 0.12 2.36 -5.42
CA ALA A 76 1.06 1.31 -5.80
C ALA A 76 0.79 -0.01 -5.06
N ALA A 77 -0.47 -0.40 -4.96
CA ALA A 77 -0.95 -1.60 -4.28
C ALA A 77 -1.39 -2.67 -5.26
N GLN A 78 -1.14 -3.91 -4.92
CA GLN A 78 -1.47 -5.08 -5.74
C GLN A 78 -2.48 -5.95 -5.01
N GLY A 79 -3.54 -6.35 -5.71
CA GLY A 79 -4.44 -7.40 -5.24
C GLY A 79 -4.29 -8.70 -6.03
N ASP A 80 -3.66 -8.63 -7.21
CA ASP A 80 -3.30 -9.78 -8.04
C ASP A 80 -1.79 -9.80 -8.26
N PHE A 81 -1.15 -10.89 -7.84
CA PHE A 81 0.31 -11.08 -7.81
C PHE A 81 0.85 -11.90 -9.00
N THR A 82 0.05 -12.22 -10.00
CA THR A 82 0.53 -12.97 -11.18
C THR A 82 1.60 -12.24 -11.96
N GLU A 83 1.64 -10.91 -11.90
CA GLU A 83 2.63 -10.06 -12.56
C GLU A 83 3.31 -9.14 -11.55
N ALA A 84 3.66 -9.67 -10.37
CA ALA A 84 4.26 -8.90 -9.28
C ALA A 84 5.74 -8.51 -9.52
N GLY A 85 6.17 -8.52 -10.79
CA GLY A 85 7.44 -7.97 -11.22
C GLY A 85 8.67 -8.77 -10.81
N GLU A 86 9.77 -8.05 -10.63
CA GLU A 86 11.09 -8.65 -10.38
C GLU A 86 11.17 -9.39 -9.03
N LEU A 87 10.30 -9.06 -8.08
CA LEU A 87 10.21 -9.79 -6.81
C LEU A 87 9.92 -11.28 -7.02
N LEU A 88 9.18 -11.66 -8.05
CA LEU A 88 8.90 -13.06 -8.38
C LEU A 88 10.17 -13.87 -8.70
N LEU A 89 11.26 -13.23 -9.10
CA LEU A 89 12.55 -13.92 -9.30
C LEU A 89 13.13 -14.49 -8.00
N PHE A 90 12.74 -13.92 -6.86
CA PHE A 90 13.21 -14.28 -5.52
C PHE A 90 12.14 -14.97 -4.68
N ILE A 91 10.95 -15.20 -5.21
CA ILE A 91 9.85 -15.81 -4.48
C ILE A 91 9.44 -17.12 -5.17
N ASN A 92 10.03 -18.21 -4.71
CA ASN A 92 9.64 -19.58 -5.03
C ASN A 92 9.67 -20.42 -3.75
N HIS A 93 9.12 -21.63 -3.79
CA HIS A 93 9.00 -22.49 -2.61
C HIS A 93 10.31 -22.69 -1.86
N SER A 94 11.44 -22.92 -2.57
CA SER A 94 12.74 -23.14 -1.92
C SER A 94 13.26 -21.88 -1.22
N GLN A 95 13.10 -20.72 -1.84
CA GLN A 95 13.53 -19.45 -1.26
C GLN A 95 12.63 -19.03 -0.11
N VAL A 96 11.33 -19.24 -0.22
CA VAL A 96 10.38 -18.96 0.89
C VAL A 96 10.69 -19.85 2.08
N ASN A 97 10.94 -21.16 1.88
CA ASN A 97 11.33 -22.07 2.96
C ASN A 97 12.65 -21.64 3.65
N LEU A 98 13.62 -21.13 2.88
CA LEU A 98 14.86 -20.58 3.46
C LEU A 98 14.60 -19.34 4.31
N LEU A 99 13.79 -18.40 3.79
CA LEU A 99 13.40 -17.20 4.53
C LEU A 99 12.63 -17.56 5.81
N GLU A 100 11.73 -18.53 5.73
CA GLU A 100 10.97 -19.03 6.89
C GLU A 100 11.88 -19.64 7.94
N ALA A 101 12.88 -20.43 7.55
CA ALA A 101 13.86 -20.99 8.49
C ALA A 101 14.64 -19.87 9.22
N MET A 102 15.06 -18.84 8.50
CA MET A 102 15.74 -17.67 9.08
C MET A 102 14.81 -16.90 10.03
N MET A 103 13.58 -16.62 9.60
CA MET A 103 12.59 -15.89 10.42
C MET A 103 12.11 -16.72 11.60
N ALA A 104 12.04 -18.04 11.48
CA ALA A 104 11.67 -18.93 12.60
C ALA A 104 12.64 -18.83 13.78
N GLU A 105 13.93 -18.59 13.51
CA GLU A 105 14.93 -18.35 14.56
C GLU A 105 14.83 -16.92 15.12
N GLN A 106 14.70 -15.93 14.25
CA GLN A 106 14.79 -14.51 14.60
C GLN A 106 13.45 -13.89 15.03
N GLY A 107 12.33 -14.51 14.69
CA GLY A 107 10.97 -14.00 14.90
C GLY A 107 10.53 -12.93 13.89
N VAL A 108 11.47 -12.33 13.15
CA VAL A 108 11.26 -11.29 12.13
C VAL A 108 12.30 -11.41 11.04
N LEU A 109 12.05 -10.86 9.85
CA LEU A 109 13.10 -10.61 8.87
C LEU A 109 13.76 -9.26 9.15
N GLN A 110 15.08 -9.24 9.29
CA GLN A 110 15.81 -7.99 9.56
C GLN A 110 15.81 -7.07 8.34
N GLY A 111 15.71 -5.77 8.57
CA GLY A 111 15.72 -4.76 7.50
C GLY A 111 16.96 -4.84 6.59
N SER A 112 18.13 -5.19 7.14
CA SER A 112 19.36 -5.40 6.36
C SER A 112 19.28 -6.58 5.40
N GLN A 113 18.59 -7.66 5.77
CA GLN A 113 18.37 -8.83 4.93
C GLN A 113 17.43 -8.50 3.77
N MET A 114 16.35 -7.79 4.05
CA MET A 114 15.40 -7.30 3.03
C MET A 114 16.07 -6.28 2.10
N ALA A 115 16.83 -5.33 2.63
CA ALA A 115 17.58 -4.37 1.83
C ALA A 115 18.62 -5.05 0.92
N GLY A 116 19.17 -6.18 1.34
CA GLY A 116 20.06 -7.02 0.52
C GLY A 116 19.35 -7.55 -0.73
N ALA A 117 18.15 -8.10 -0.58
CA ALA A 117 17.35 -8.60 -1.70
C ALA A 117 16.99 -7.47 -2.68
N PHE A 118 16.54 -6.32 -2.20
CA PHE A 118 16.24 -5.15 -3.04
C PHE A 118 17.48 -4.59 -3.74
N LYS A 119 18.65 -4.61 -3.11
CA LYS A 119 19.93 -4.19 -3.76
C LYS A 119 20.32 -5.11 -4.91
N LEU A 120 20.03 -6.40 -4.81
CA LEU A 120 20.28 -7.36 -5.89
C LEU A 120 19.38 -7.11 -7.10
N LEU A 121 18.12 -6.71 -6.89
CA LEU A 121 17.19 -6.34 -7.95
C LEU A 121 17.67 -5.10 -8.73
N HIS A 122 18.30 -4.14 -8.05
CA HIS A 122 18.74 -2.86 -8.62
C HIS A 122 20.26 -2.68 -8.60
N THR A 123 21.01 -3.73 -8.90
CA THR A 123 22.49 -3.71 -8.85
C THR A 123 23.07 -2.61 -9.72
N SER A 124 22.53 -2.35 -10.91
CA SER A 124 23.02 -1.29 -11.81
C SER A 124 22.85 0.10 -11.20
N ASP A 125 21.67 0.41 -10.66
CA ASP A 125 21.34 1.75 -10.18
C ASP A 125 21.83 2.02 -8.76
N LEU A 126 21.66 1.05 -7.86
CA LEU A 126 21.98 1.22 -6.43
C LEU A 126 23.45 0.95 -6.10
N ILE A 127 24.13 0.10 -6.85
CA ILE A 127 25.51 -0.28 -6.61
C ILE A 127 26.45 0.38 -7.63
N TRP A 128 26.29 0.08 -8.91
CA TRP A 128 27.25 0.53 -9.93
C TRP A 128 27.20 2.02 -10.23
N SER A 129 26.01 2.60 -10.37
CA SER A 129 25.89 4.04 -10.58
C SER A 129 26.40 4.84 -9.38
N ARG A 130 26.20 4.34 -8.17
CA ARG A 130 26.70 4.94 -6.95
C ARG A 130 28.21 4.79 -6.84
N ALA A 131 28.75 3.61 -7.08
CA ALA A 131 30.20 3.37 -7.06
C ALA A 131 30.93 4.25 -8.09
N LEU A 132 30.37 4.39 -9.29
CA LEU A 132 30.92 5.28 -10.32
C LEU A 132 30.96 6.74 -9.85
N LYS A 133 29.82 7.25 -9.34
CA LYS A 133 29.73 8.65 -8.93
C LYS A 133 30.54 8.95 -7.67
N GLU A 134 30.43 8.14 -6.63
CA GLU A 134 31.08 8.40 -5.34
C GLU A 134 32.57 8.06 -5.38
N TYR A 135 32.94 6.89 -5.92
CA TYR A 135 34.32 6.41 -5.87
C TYR A 135 35.16 6.93 -7.04
N MET A 136 34.64 6.89 -8.27
CA MET A 136 35.43 7.30 -9.43
C MET A 136 35.36 8.81 -9.74
N LEU A 137 34.21 9.44 -9.50
CA LEU A 137 34.01 10.87 -9.79
C LEU A 137 34.09 11.74 -8.54
N GLY A 138 34.30 11.18 -7.35
CA GLY A 138 34.39 11.91 -6.09
C GLY A 138 33.14 12.71 -5.70
N GLN A 139 32.01 12.41 -6.34
CA GLN A 139 30.71 13.09 -6.10
C GLN A 139 30.03 12.47 -4.88
N ARG A 140 30.11 13.11 -3.72
CA ARG A 140 29.42 12.64 -2.53
C ARG A 140 27.90 12.78 -2.74
N TYR A 141 27.19 11.68 -2.55
CA TYR A 141 25.73 11.66 -2.59
C TYR A 141 25.18 12.28 -1.30
N GLN A 142 24.33 13.29 -1.44
CA GLN A 142 23.60 13.87 -0.31
C GLN A 142 22.27 13.11 -0.15
N PRO A 143 22.04 12.43 0.99
CA PRO A 143 20.75 11.81 1.26
C PRO A 143 19.64 12.86 1.27
N ASN A 144 18.51 12.53 0.65
CA ASN A 144 17.30 13.33 0.73
C ASN A 144 16.27 12.70 1.68
N ASP A 145 15.20 13.43 2.01
CA ASP A 145 14.16 12.99 2.95
C ASP A 145 13.50 11.69 2.50
N LEU A 146 13.27 11.49 1.19
CA LEU A 146 12.70 10.27 0.64
C LEU A 146 13.62 9.06 0.87
N MET A 147 14.92 9.26 0.80
CA MET A 147 15.90 8.20 1.08
C MET A 147 15.97 7.89 2.58
N ALA A 148 15.90 8.91 3.43
CA ALA A 148 15.85 8.72 4.88
C ALA A 148 14.60 7.94 5.27
N TRP A 149 13.44 8.31 4.72
CA TRP A 149 12.20 7.56 4.92
C TRP A 149 12.30 6.11 4.41
N ASN A 150 12.88 5.88 3.26
CA ASN A 150 13.06 4.54 2.70
C ASN A 150 14.04 3.66 3.50
N ALA A 151 14.98 4.28 4.21
CA ALA A 151 15.91 3.58 5.10
C ALA A 151 15.31 3.24 6.47
N ASP A 152 14.25 3.95 6.86
CA ASP A 152 13.51 3.74 8.13
C ASP A 152 12.45 2.65 7.94
N THR A 153 12.91 1.40 7.92
CA THR A 153 12.06 0.25 7.61
C THR A 153 11.39 -0.33 8.85
N THR A 154 10.08 -0.59 8.74
CA THR A 154 9.34 -1.41 9.72
C THR A 154 9.40 -2.87 9.31
N ARG A 155 9.76 -3.75 10.25
CA ARG A 155 9.82 -5.20 10.03
C ARG A 155 8.41 -5.81 9.93
N MET A 156 8.35 -7.03 9.43
CA MET A 156 7.14 -7.86 9.49
C MET A 156 7.39 -9.04 10.44
N PRO A 157 6.40 -9.42 11.29
CA PRO A 157 6.49 -10.63 12.07
C PRO A 157 6.62 -11.88 11.19
N TYR A 158 7.29 -12.90 11.69
CA TYR A 158 7.51 -14.16 10.97
C TYR A 158 6.23 -14.69 10.34
N ARG A 159 5.17 -14.84 11.15
CA ARG A 159 3.91 -15.42 10.68
C ARG A 159 3.23 -14.57 9.60
N MET A 160 3.10 -13.27 9.82
CA MET A 160 2.52 -12.37 8.83
C MET A 160 3.30 -12.39 7.52
N HIS A 161 4.63 -12.37 7.59
CA HIS A 161 5.50 -12.38 6.40
C HIS A 161 5.37 -13.70 5.62
N SER A 162 5.37 -14.84 6.33
CA SER A 162 5.15 -16.16 5.74
C SER A 162 3.77 -16.22 5.04
N GLU A 163 2.69 -15.82 5.73
CA GLU A 163 1.35 -15.75 5.14
C GLU A 163 1.30 -14.86 3.90
N TYR A 164 1.97 -13.71 3.91
CA TYR A 164 2.07 -12.80 2.77
C TYR A 164 2.73 -13.46 1.56
N LEU A 165 3.88 -14.14 1.76
CA LEU A 165 4.60 -14.80 0.68
C LEU A 165 3.82 -15.99 0.11
N HIS A 166 3.25 -16.84 0.97
CA HIS A 166 2.49 -18.00 0.54
C HIS A 166 1.16 -17.64 -0.10
N ARG A 167 0.30 -16.91 0.63
CA ARG A 167 -1.09 -16.69 0.20
C ARG A 167 -1.20 -15.72 -0.97
N LEU A 168 -0.32 -14.70 -1.05
CA LEU A 168 -0.41 -13.68 -2.09
C LEU A 168 0.58 -13.95 -3.23
N PHE A 169 1.88 -14.08 -2.98
CA PHE A 169 2.85 -14.28 -4.06
C PHE A 169 2.80 -15.67 -4.69
N LEU A 170 2.83 -16.74 -3.88
CA LEU A 170 2.89 -18.10 -4.41
C LEU A 170 1.54 -18.62 -4.90
N HIS A 171 0.47 -18.38 -4.14
CA HIS A 171 -0.85 -18.93 -4.43
C HIS A 171 -1.82 -17.94 -5.06
N ASN A 172 -1.57 -16.63 -4.92
CA ASN A 172 -2.44 -15.56 -5.42
C ASN A 172 -3.90 -15.72 -4.94
N ASP A 173 -4.07 -16.07 -3.66
CA ASP A 173 -5.36 -16.46 -3.08
C ASP A 173 -6.40 -15.34 -3.12
N LEU A 174 -5.98 -14.07 -2.98
CA LEU A 174 -6.89 -12.93 -3.01
C LEU A 174 -7.55 -12.77 -4.39
N ALA A 175 -6.76 -12.77 -5.46
CA ALA A 175 -7.29 -12.63 -6.81
C ALA A 175 -8.12 -13.84 -7.27
N THR A 176 -7.87 -15.01 -6.69
CA THR A 176 -8.56 -16.25 -7.05
C THR A 176 -9.73 -16.61 -6.14
N GLY A 177 -10.05 -15.72 -5.16
CA GLY A 177 -11.16 -15.94 -4.22
C GLY A 177 -10.96 -17.09 -3.24
N ARG A 178 -9.70 -17.44 -2.98
CA ARG A 178 -9.35 -18.45 -1.98
C ARG A 178 -8.85 -17.86 -0.66
N TYR A 179 -8.72 -16.53 -0.62
CA TYR A 179 -8.33 -15.85 0.61
C TYR A 179 -9.48 -15.88 1.60
N GLU A 180 -9.29 -16.57 2.72
CA GLU A 180 -10.30 -16.71 3.77
C GLU A 180 -10.04 -15.76 4.93
N VAL A 181 -11.13 -15.15 5.41
CA VAL A 181 -11.20 -14.39 6.65
C VAL A 181 -12.31 -14.99 7.50
N ASN A 182 -12.00 -15.36 8.73
CA ASN A 182 -12.90 -16.07 9.65
C ASN A 182 -13.48 -17.38 9.06
N GLY A 183 -12.67 -18.11 8.26
CA GLY A 183 -13.06 -19.36 7.63
C GLY A 183 -14.00 -19.21 6.43
N HIS A 184 -14.22 -18.00 5.96
CA HIS A 184 -15.05 -17.70 4.79
C HIS A 184 -14.23 -16.96 3.72
N PRO A 185 -14.34 -17.36 2.45
CA PRO A 185 -13.63 -16.68 1.37
C PRO A 185 -14.11 -15.24 1.18
N ILE A 186 -13.21 -14.39 0.72
CA ILE A 186 -13.50 -13.04 0.25
C ILE A 186 -13.17 -12.93 -1.24
N TRP A 187 -13.89 -12.05 -1.93
CA TRP A 187 -13.73 -11.81 -3.35
C TRP A 187 -13.54 -10.31 -3.63
N PHE A 188 -12.88 -9.97 -4.70
CA PHE A 188 -12.85 -8.58 -5.15
C PHE A 188 -14.24 -8.00 -5.44
N THR A 189 -15.20 -8.86 -5.79
CA THR A 189 -16.60 -8.47 -5.99
C THR A 189 -17.32 -8.07 -4.69
N ASP A 190 -16.75 -8.38 -3.53
CA ASP A 190 -17.29 -7.95 -2.22
C ASP A 190 -16.91 -6.50 -1.91
N ILE A 191 -15.99 -5.89 -2.68
CA ILE A 191 -15.66 -4.47 -2.54
C ILE A 191 -16.74 -3.65 -3.25
N HIS A 192 -17.46 -2.81 -2.49
CA HIS A 192 -18.61 -2.05 -3.00
C HIS A 192 -18.40 -0.53 -3.01
N VAL A 193 -17.24 -0.06 -2.56
CA VAL A 193 -16.94 1.38 -2.47
C VAL A 193 -16.18 1.88 -3.68
N PRO A 194 -16.38 3.15 -4.12
CA PRO A 194 -15.61 3.73 -5.21
C PRO A 194 -14.12 3.72 -4.88
N CYS A 195 -13.31 3.51 -5.91
CA CYS A 195 -11.86 3.35 -5.78
C CYS A 195 -11.11 4.41 -6.59
N PHE A 196 -10.06 4.98 -5.97
CA PHE A 196 -9.03 5.78 -6.64
C PHE A 196 -7.72 5.02 -6.57
N ALA A 197 -7.14 4.64 -7.71
CA ALA A 197 -5.93 3.84 -7.73
C ALA A 197 -4.80 4.56 -8.47
N VAL A 198 -3.59 4.49 -7.94
CA VAL A 198 -2.39 5.10 -8.53
C VAL A 198 -1.34 4.02 -8.77
N GLY A 199 -0.99 3.84 -10.05
CA GLY A 199 0.18 3.06 -10.46
C GLY A 199 1.33 3.97 -10.85
N THR A 200 2.57 3.47 -10.79
CA THR A 200 3.78 4.22 -11.14
C THR A 200 4.54 3.54 -12.27
N LYS A 201 4.92 4.31 -13.31
CA LYS A 201 5.42 3.76 -14.61
C LYS A 201 6.67 2.90 -14.49
N THR A 202 7.57 3.24 -13.57
CA THR A 202 8.87 2.57 -13.38
C THR A 202 8.93 1.83 -12.05
N ASP A 203 7.82 1.26 -11.63
CA ASP A 203 7.72 0.50 -10.40
C ASP A 203 8.16 -0.96 -10.61
N HIS A 204 9.14 -1.39 -9.86
CA HIS A 204 9.66 -2.75 -9.86
C HIS A 204 9.15 -3.59 -8.69
N VAL A 205 8.49 -2.94 -7.71
CA VAL A 205 7.92 -3.58 -6.52
C VAL A 205 6.46 -3.94 -6.75
N ALA A 206 5.69 -2.97 -7.26
CA ALA A 206 4.28 -3.13 -7.62
C ALA A 206 4.07 -2.64 -9.07
N PRO A 207 4.45 -3.42 -10.09
CA PRO A 207 4.34 -3.02 -11.49
C PRO A 207 2.96 -2.50 -11.81
N TRP A 208 2.89 -1.37 -12.52
CA TRP A 208 1.61 -0.71 -12.78
C TRP A 208 0.58 -1.60 -13.48
N LYS A 209 1.00 -2.58 -14.27
CA LYS A 209 0.09 -3.56 -14.90
C LYS A 209 -0.55 -4.49 -13.87
N SER A 210 0.15 -4.83 -12.80
CA SER A 210 -0.44 -5.55 -11.67
C SER A 210 -1.44 -4.67 -10.92
N VAL A 211 -1.08 -3.42 -10.61
CA VAL A 211 -2.00 -2.43 -10.01
C VAL A 211 -3.20 -2.16 -10.93
N PHE A 212 -3.00 -2.14 -12.24
CA PHE A 212 -4.06 -1.94 -13.23
C PHE A 212 -5.17 -3.00 -13.17
N LYS A 213 -4.90 -4.19 -12.65
CA LYS A 213 -5.90 -5.26 -12.48
C LYS A 213 -7.06 -4.86 -11.54
N LEU A 214 -6.92 -3.78 -10.79
CA LEU A 214 -8.04 -3.14 -10.09
C LEU A 214 -9.18 -2.72 -11.03
N HIS A 215 -8.94 -2.62 -12.35
CA HIS A 215 -10.00 -2.46 -13.34
C HIS A 215 -10.95 -3.67 -13.44
N LEU A 216 -10.65 -4.77 -12.78
CA LEU A 216 -11.54 -5.92 -12.65
C LEU A 216 -12.54 -5.76 -11.48
N LEU A 217 -12.33 -4.78 -10.59
CA LEU A 217 -13.30 -4.46 -9.54
C LEU A 217 -14.63 -3.99 -10.16
N PRO A 218 -15.78 -4.40 -9.62
CA PRO A 218 -17.09 -4.01 -10.15
C PRO A 218 -17.57 -2.64 -9.67
N VAL A 219 -16.66 -1.73 -9.30
CA VAL A 219 -16.94 -0.41 -8.71
C VAL A 219 -16.55 0.71 -9.64
N ASP A 220 -16.95 1.93 -9.30
CA ASP A 220 -16.43 3.14 -9.91
C ASP A 220 -14.93 3.25 -9.62
N LEU A 221 -14.12 3.30 -10.67
CA LEU A 221 -12.67 3.35 -10.56
C LEU A 221 -12.10 4.57 -11.29
N THR A 222 -11.38 5.40 -10.58
CA THR A 222 -10.47 6.39 -11.17
C THR A 222 -9.05 5.86 -11.08
N PHE A 223 -8.44 5.60 -12.22
CA PHE A 223 -7.06 5.10 -12.28
C PHE A 223 -6.11 6.18 -12.77
N VAL A 224 -5.00 6.34 -12.03
CA VAL A 224 -3.90 7.26 -12.35
C VAL A 224 -2.65 6.45 -12.63
N LEU A 225 -1.96 6.78 -13.70
CA LEU A 225 -0.61 6.28 -13.98
C LEU A 225 0.35 7.46 -14.00
N THR A 226 1.17 7.58 -12.96
CA THR A 226 2.15 8.66 -12.82
C THR A 226 3.55 8.22 -13.24
N ASN A 227 4.37 9.18 -13.67
CA ASN A 227 5.79 8.91 -13.88
C ASN A 227 6.52 8.74 -12.53
N GLY A 228 7.70 8.09 -12.58
CA GLY A 228 8.49 7.77 -11.40
C GLY A 228 8.30 6.33 -10.93
N GLY A 229 9.05 5.93 -9.92
CA GLY A 229 9.03 4.61 -9.31
C GLY A 229 8.14 4.55 -8.06
N HIS A 230 8.21 3.43 -7.35
CA HIS A 230 7.34 3.06 -6.23
C HIS A 230 7.10 4.17 -5.20
N ASN A 231 8.16 4.84 -4.75
CA ASN A 231 8.06 5.92 -3.77
C ASN A 231 7.95 7.30 -4.45
N ALA A 232 8.86 7.60 -5.38
CA ALA A 232 8.95 8.91 -6.00
C ALA A 232 7.74 9.27 -6.90
N GLY A 233 7.03 8.27 -7.44
CA GLY A 233 5.78 8.50 -8.20
C GLY A 233 4.61 8.82 -7.27
N ILE A 234 4.59 8.28 -6.06
CA ILE A 234 3.54 8.52 -5.07
C ILE A 234 3.79 9.84 -4.34
N VAL A 235 5.01 10.07 -3.84
CA VAL A 235 5.41 11.36 -3.26
C VAL A 235 5.71 12.34 -4.39
N SER A 236 4.68 13.06 -4.80
CA SER A 236 4.66 13.91 -5.99
C SER A 236 3.89 15.21 -5.69
N GLU A 237 4.43 16.02 -4.80
CA GLU A 237 3.82 17.27 -4.37
C GLU A 237 3.62 18.27 -5.53
N PRO A 238 2.60 19.15 -5.46
CA PRO A 238 2.41 20.20 -6.44
C PRO A 238 3.65 21.09 -6.57
N GLY A 239 4.03 21.37 -7.81
CA GLY A 239 5.24 22.16 -8.11
C GLY A 239 6.53 21.34 -8.24
N HIS A 240 6.50 20.03 -7.97
CA HIS A 240 7.64 19.17 -8.24
C HIS A 240 7.95 19.14 -9.74
N PRO A 241 9.19 19.46 -10.17
CA PRO A 241 9.54 19.51 -11.58
C PRO A 241 9.46 18.12 -12.26
N HIS A 242 9.16 18.13 -13.55
CA HIS A 242 9.16 16.94 -14.41
C HIS A 242 8.15 15.84 -14.00
N ARG A 243 7.10 16.21 -13.25
CA ARG A 243 5.98 15.29 -12.97
C ARG A 243 4.97 15.33 -14.08
N SER A 244 4.41 14.16 -14.38
CA SER A 244 3.31 13.99 -15.32
C SER A 244 2.52 12.74 -14.97
N TYR A 245 1.26 12.71 -15.33
CA TYR A 245 0.40 11.56 -15.09
C TYR A 245 -0.67 11.44 -16.18
N GLN A 246 -1.22 10.24 -16.30
CA GLN A 246 -2.43 9.96 -17.08
C GLN A 246 -3.53 9.56 -16.10
N ILE A 247 -4.76 9.97 -16.38
CA ILE A 247 -5.91 9.69 -15.52
C ILE A 247 -7.13 9.35 -16.35
N ARG A 248 -7.89 8.34 -15.91
CA ARG A 248 -9.15 7.99 -16.52
C ARG A 248 -10.10 7.37 -15.51
N TYR A 249 -11.35 7.80 -15.57
CA TYR A 249 -12.46 7.22 -14.82
C TYR A 249 -13.11 6.08 -15.62
N ARG A 250 -13.52 5.03 -14.94
CA ARG A 250 -14.34 3.92 -15.43
C ARG A 250 -15.52 3.71 -14.45
N PRO A 251 -16.78 3.87 -14.93
CA PRO A 251 -17.94 3.59 -14.10
C PRO A 251 -18.04 2.10 -13.72
N ALA A 252 -18.77 1.79 -12.66
CA ALA A 252 -19.12 0.43 -12.31
C ALA A 252 -19.80 -0.27 -13.51
N GLY A 253 -19.35 -1.49 -13.81
CA GLY A 253 -19.83 -2.22 -15.00
C GLY A 253 -19.37 -1.63 -16.35
N GLY A 254 -18.54 -0.58 -16.36
CA GLY A 254 -17.97 0.01 -17.56
C GLY A 254 -17.05 -0.96 -18.31
N LYS A 255 -16.92 -0.74 -19.64
CA LYS A 255 -16.09 -1.58 -20.49
C LYS A 255 -14.65 -1.64 -20.00
N TYR A 256 -14.13 -2.85 -19.85
CA TYR A 256 -12.71 -3.08 -19.60
C TYR A 256 -11.87 -2.69 -20.82
N LEU A 257 -10.76 -2.01 -20.59
CA LEU A 257 -9.71 -1.76 -21.56
C LEU A 257 -8.47 -2.56 -21.17
N SER A 258 -7.72 -3.05 -22.14
CA SER A 258 -6.39 -3.58 -21.83
C SER A 258 -5.48 -2.46 -21.32
N PRO A 259 -4.41 -2.77 -20.57
CA PRO A 259 -3.44 -1.77 -20.14
C PRO A 259 -2.89 -0.91 -21.28
N GLU A 260 -2.63 -1.51 -22.42
CA GLU A 260 -2.12 -0.83 -23.63
C GLU A 260 -3.17 0.13 -24.23
N ALA A 261 -4.40 -0.34 -24.40
CA ALA A 261 -5.49 0.50 -24.90
C ALA A 261 -5.85 1.63 -23.94
N TRP A 262 -5.73 1.39 -22.62
CA TRP A 262 -5.92 2.43 -21.62
C TRP A 262 -4.83 3.49 -21.73
N LEU A 263 -3.56 3.07 -21.87
CA LEU A 263 -2.40 3.96 -21.96
C LEU A 263 -2.49 4.89 -23.20
N GLU A 264 -3.00 4.38 -24.32
CA GLU A 264 -3.23 5.15 -25.54
C GLU A 264 -4.36 6.16 -25.40
N GLN A 265 -5.41 5.82 -24.63
CA GLN A 265 -6.64 6.61 -24.57
C GLN A 265 -6.71 7.55 -23.34
N ALA A 266 -5.95 7.28 -22.29
CA ALA A 266 -6.00 8.09 -21.07
C ALA A 266 -5.33 9.46 -21.28
N PRO A 267 -6.02 10.57 -20.99
CA PRO A 267 -5.45 11.90 -21.12
C PRO A 267 -4.18 12.05 -20.27
N GLN A 268 -3.17 12.71 -20.84
CA GLN A 268 -1.94 13.05 -20.13
C GLN A 268 -2.01 14.48 -19.59
N HIS A 269 -1.48 14.65 -18.39
CA HIS A 269 -1.39 15.92 -17.69
C HIS A 269 0.03 16.14 -17.18
N ASP A 270 0.48 17.38 -17.19
CA ASP A 270 1.73 17.78 -16.54
C ASP A 270 1.51 18.11 -15.07
N GLY A 271 2.55 17.89 -14.27
CA GLY A 271 2.54 18.17 -12.85
C GLY A 271 2.08 17.02 -11.95
N SER A 272 1.71 17.35 -10.74
CA SER A 272 1.30 16.43 -9.69
C SER A 272 -0.13 15.91 -9.90
N TRP A 273 -0.33 14.62 -9.63
CA TRP A 273 -1.66 14.01 -9.59
C TRP A 273 -2.45 14.30 -8.29
N TRP A 274 -1.79 14.82 -7.25
CA TRP A 274 -2.42 15.09 -5.95
C TRP A 274 -3.64 16.02 -6.01
N PRO A 275 -3.65 17.11 -6.82
CA PRO A 275 -4.84 17.93 -6.98
C PRO A 275 -6.04 17.18 -7.54
N ALA A 276 -5.82 16.26 -8.49
CA ALA A 276 -6.90 15.42 -9.03
C ALA A 276 -7.47 14.48 -7.96
N TRP A 277 -6.62 13.89 -7.11
CA TRP A 277 -7.05 13.07 -5.98
C TRP A 277 -7.80 13.88 -4.93
N GLN A 278 -7.33 15.10 -4.60
CA GLN A 278 -8.00 15.98 -3.66
C GLN A 278 -9.41 16.36 -4.16
N THR A 279 -9.55 16.66 -5.45
CA THR A 279 -10.86 16.93 -6.07
C THR A 279 -11.76 15.71 -5.97
N TRP A 280 -11.25 14.54 -6.31
CA TRP A 280 -12.00 13.28 -6.21
C TRP A 280 -12.48 13.00 -4.77
N LEU A 281 -11.61 13.18 -3.77
CA LEU A 281 -12.01 13.05 -2.36
C LEU A 281 -13.10 14.04 -1.97
N ALA A 282 -13.00 15.29 -2.42
CA ALA A 282 -14.01 16.32 -2.14
C ALA A 282 -15.38 15.98 -2.74
N GLU A 283 -15.41 15.45 -3.97
CA GLU A 283 -16.63 15.00 -4.66
C GLU A 283 -17.31 13.82 -3.96
N HIS A 284 -16.54 12.95 -3.28
CA HIS A 284 -17.04 11.82 -2.51
C HIS A 284 -17.33 12.15 -1.03
N SER A 285 -17.09 13.41 -0.63
CA SER A 285 -17.27 13.87 0.75
C SER A 285 -18.58 14.65 0.91
N SER A 286 -19.14 14.64 2.12
CA SER A 286 -20.39 15.34 2.45
C SER A 286 -20.23 16.82 2.79
N GLY A 287 -19.11 17.45 2.37
CA GLY A 287 -18.80 18.84 2.62
C GLY A 287 -17.94 19.10 3.86
N GLN A 288 -17.65 20.38 4.11
CA GLN A 288 -16.79 20.79 5.21
C GLN A 288 -17.55 20.86 6.54
N VAL A 289 -16.91 20.38 7.60
CA VAL A 289 -17.39 20.42 8.98
C VAL A 289 -16.28 20.90 9.90
N SER A 290 -16.64 21.35 11.10
CA SER A 290 -15.64 21.64 12.12
C SER A 290 -14.83 20.39 12.45
N PRO A 291 -13.50 20.51 12.63
CA PRO A 291 -12.68 19.35 12.95
C PRO A 291 -13.13 18.73 14.29
N PRO A 292 -13.09 17.39 14.42
CA PRO A 292 -13.41 16.74 15.67
C PRO A 292 -12.38 17.10 16.75
N LYS A 293 -12.79 16.98 18.01
CA LYS A 293 -11.84 17.08 19.15
C LYS A 293 -10.87 15.90 19.11
N THR A 294 -9.63 16.17 19.48
CA THR A 294 -8.60 15.14 19.58
C THR A 294 -8.95 14.10 20.65
N GLY A 295 -8.73 12.84 20.34
CA GLY A 295 -8.97 11.70 21.24
C GLY A 295 -10.37 11.07 21.14
N LYS A 296 -10.49 9.83 21.61
CA LYS A 296 -11.75 9.07 21.61
C LYS A 296 -12.70 9.62 22.68
N PRO A 297 -14.01 9.78 22.41
CA PRO A 297 -14.99 10.17 23.44
C PRO A 297 -14.92 9.26 24.66
N GLY A 298 -14.90 9.86 25.86
CA GLY A 298 -14.79 9.12 27.12
C GLY A 298 -13.37 8.69 27.52
N ASN A 299 -12.41 8.72 26.61
CA ASN A 299 -11.01 8.47 26.92
C ASN A 299 -10.19 9.75 26.70
N LYS A 300 -9.92 10.49 27.78
CA LYS A 300 -9.15 11.73 27.75
C LYS A 300 -7.63 11.53 27.65
N LYS A 301 -7.15 10.30 27.57
CA LYS A 301 -5.73 10.02 27.55
C LYS A 301 -5.16 10.25 26.14
N ILE A 302 -4.67 11.45 25.89
CA ILE A 302 -3.74 11.72 24.80
C ILE A 302 -2.40 11.09 25.24
N LEU A 303 -1.87 10.17 24.42
CA LEU A 303 -0.65 9.44 24.77
C LEU A 303 0.58 10.30 24.51
N SER A 304 0.69 10.85 23.30
CA SER A 304 1.78 11.72 22.85
C SER A 304 1.33 12.53 21.64
N ASP A 305 2.08 13.57 21.30
CA ASP A 305 1.88 14.28 20.05
C ASP A 305 2.18 13.39 18.83
N ALA A 306 1.51 13.66 17.71
CA ALA A 306 1.82 12.99 16.45
C ALA A 306 3.29 13.28 16.03
N PRO A 307 3.96 12.34 15.41
CA PRO A 307 3.55 11.02 14.93
C PRO A 307 3.57 9.89 15.98
N GLY A 308 3.78 10.16 17.26
CA GLY A 308 3.84 9.18 18.33
C GLY A 308 5.25 8.60 18.55
N SER A 309 5.32 7.48 19.28
CA SER A 309 6.61 6.86 19.68
C SER A 309 7.09 5.78 18.73
N TYR A 310 6.18 5.07 18.03
CA TYR A 310 6.54 3.92 17.18
C TYR A 310 7.48 4.27 16.03
N VAL A 311 7.37 5.46 15.46
CA VAL A 311 8.29 5.95 14.41
C VAL A 311 9.74 6.15 14.88
N ARG A 312 10.01 6.00 16.17
CA ARG A 312 11.35 6.13 16.78
C ARG A 312 11.93 4.79 17.22
N GLU A 313 11.20 3.69 16.99
CA GLU A 313 11.66 2.33 17.29
C GLU A 313 12.56 1.83 16.15
N HIS A 314 13.72 1.24 16.47
CA HIS A 314 14.72 0.74 15.52
C HIS A 314 14.86 -0.78 15.61
#